data_1ad2b3e252c43c18611aff2b756fab3c
#
_entry.id   1ad2b3e252c43c18611aff2b756fab3c
#
_cell.length_a   1.000
_cell.length_b   1.000
_cell.length_c   1.000
_cell.angle_alpha   90.00
_cell.angle_beta   90.00
_cell.angle_gamma   90.00
#
_symmetry.space_group_name_H-M   'P 1'
#
loop_
_entity.id
_entity.type
_entity.pdbx_description
1 polymer ?
#
loop_
_entity_poly.entity_id
_entity_poly.type
_entity_poly.pdbx_seq_one_letter_code
_entity_poly.pdbx_strand_id
1 'polypeptide(L)'
;NRVSLAKALINEPSILFLDEPTASLDPETGDFVRSFIEKISKEKKMSILLASHNMDEVKRLCKNVLMMNNGVIIDKGTPDDLIKKHGKRNLEEVFLKLNRNNNELK
;
A
#
# COMPACT_ATOMS: atom_id res chain seq x y z
N ASN A 1 -8.16 10.86 -0.46
CA ASN A 1 -7.92 12.29 -0.45
C ASN A 1 -8.09 12.86 0.96
N ARG A 2 -7.80 14.14 1.14
CA ARG A 2 -7.78 14.76 2.47
C ARG A 2 -9.11 14.71 3.21
N VAL A 3 -10.19 14.93 2.51
CA VAL A 3 -11.51 14.94 3.13
C VAL A 3 -11.87 13.55 3.65
N SER A 4 -11.62 12.52 2.86
CA SER A 4 -11.92 11.15 3.27
C SER A 4 -11.06 10.73 4.48
N LEU A 5 -9.79 11.12 4.50
CA LEU A 5 -8.92 10.80 5.62
C LEU A 5 -9.37 11.48 6.91
N ALA A 6 -9.67 12.77 6.84
CA ALA A 6 -10.13 13.52 8.02
C ALA A 6 -11.42 12.96 8.56
N LYS A 7 -12.36 12.63 7.68
CA LYS A 7 -13.66 12.08 8.07
C LYS A 7 -13.50 10.72 8.76
N ALA A 8 -12.64 9.88 8.21
CA ALA A 8 -12.36 8.56 8.80
C ALA A 8 -11.75 8.69 10.19
N LEU A 9 -10.83 9.64 10.39
CA LEU A 9 -10.18 9.86 11.67
C LEU A 9 -11.16 10.40 12.74
N ILE A 10 -12.06 11.27 12.34
CA ILE A 10 -13.06 11.83 13.27
C ILE A 10 -13.95 10.73 13.82
N ASN A 11 -14.33 9.78 12.99
CA ASN A 11 -15.20 8.69 13.39
C ASN A 11 -14.50 7.56 14.13
N GLU A 12 -13.15 7.59 14.19
CA GLU A 12 -12.31 6.58 14.84
C GLU A 12 -12.72 5.14 14.50
N PRO A 13 -12.76 4.79 13.20
CA PRO A 13 -13.17 3.44 12.80
C PRO A 13 -12.13 2.40 13.19
N SER A 14 -12.58 1.16 13.38
CA SER A 14 -11.64 0.05 13.65
C SER A 14 -10.82 -0.31 12.40
N ILE A 15 -11.32 0.01 11.23
CA ILE A 15 -10.63 -0.18 9.95
C ILE A 15 -10.65 1.13 9.18
N LEU A 16 -9.48 1.57 8.74
CA LEU A 16 -9.34 2.77 7.93
C LEU A 16 -8.96 2.37 6.51
N PHE A 17 -9.76 2.80 5.53
CA PHE A 17 -9.47 2.55 4.13
C PHE A 17 -8.89 3.81 3.50
N LEU A 18 -7.71 3.67 2.89
CA LEU A 18 -7.02 4.76 2.20
C LEU A 18 -6.74 4.35 0.76
N ASP A 19 -7.25 5.14 -0.18
CA ASP A 19 -7.07 4.87 -1.61
C ASP A 19 -6.18 5.95 -2.21
N GLU A 20 -4.97 5.56 -2.60
CA GLU A 20 -3.96 6.44 -3.21
C GLU A 20 -3.76 7.73 -2.39
N PRO A 21 -3.49 7.63 -1.08
CA PRO A 21 -3.54 8.82 -0.20
C PRO A 21 -2.51 9.88 -0.51
N THR A 22 -1.42 9.54 -1.19
CA THR A 22 -0.36 10.50 -1.51
C THR A 22 -0.15 10.72 -3.01
N ALA A 23 -1.03 10.19 -3.86
CA ALA A 23 -0.81 10.17 -5.30
C ALA A 23 -0.69 11.55 -5.95
N SER A 24 -1.40 12.54 -5.42
CA SER A 24 -1.40 13.89 -6.00
C SER A 24 -0.52 14.88 -5.24
N LEU A 25 0.24 14.39 -4.25
CA LEU A 25 0.99 15.27 -3.36
C LEU A 25 2.44 15.39 -3.82
N ASP A 26 3.05 16.54 -3.53
CA ASP A 26 4.47 16.71 -3.72
C ASP A 26 5.24 15.80 -2.74
N PRO A 27 6.53 15.53 -2.99
CA PRO A 27 7.28 14.58 -2.17
C PRO A 27 7.31 14.92 -0.68
N GLU A 28 7.44 16.19 -0.33
CA GLU A 28 7.50 16.60 1.07
C GLU A 28 6.16 16.39 1.79
N THR A 29 5.06 16.82 1.16
CA THR A 29 3.73 16.63 1.71
C THR A 29 3.38 15.16 1.78
N GLY A 30 3.75 14.39 0.76
CA GLY A 30 3.52 12.95 0.75
C GLY A 30 4.21 12.25 1.90
N ASP A 31 5.46 12.63 2.17
CA ASP A 31 6.21 12.06 3.29
C ASP A 31 5.57 12.40 4.63
N PHE A 32 5.10 13.63 4.79
CA PHE A 32 4.38 14.03 6.00
C PHE A 32 3.14 13.17 6.23
N VAL A 33 2.35 12.94 5.16
CA VAL A 33 1.15 12.13 5.25
C VAL A 33 1.49 10.68 5.62
N ARG A 34 2.53 10.11 5.01
CA ARG A 34 2.97 8.74 5.33
C ARG A 34 3.39 8.61 6.78
N SER A 35 4.14 9.58 7.28
CA SER A 35 4.56 9.58 8.70
C SER A 35 3.36 9.65 9.63
N PHE A 36 2.37 10.44 9.27
CA PHE A 36 1.13 10.56 10.03
C PHE A 36 0.37 9.24 10.07
N ILE A 37 0.28 8.56 8.93
CA ILE A 37 -0.39 7.25 8.83
C ILE A 37 0.33 6.23 9.72
N GLU A 38 1.67 6.20 9.66
CA GLU A 38 2.45 5.30 10.51
C GLU A 38 2.18 5.55 11.99
N LYS A 39 2.14 6.80 12.39
CA LYS A 39 1.90 7.19 13.77
C LYS A 39 0.52 6.73 14.25
N ILE A 40 -0.51 6.98 13.46
CA ILE A 40 -1.88 6.57 13.81
C ILE A 40 -1.99 5.07 13.91
N SER A 41 -1.39 4.34 12.98
CA SER A 41 -1.42 2.89 12.97
C SER A 41 -0.83 2.31 14.26
N LYS A 42 0.25 2.89 14.74
CA LYS A 42 0.90 2.43 15.97
C LYS A 42 0.15 2.84 17.23
N GLU A 43 -0.28 4.11 17.31
CA GLU A 43 -0.90 4.64 18.52
C GLU A 43 -2.33 4.15 18.73
N LYS A 44 -3.10 4.07 17.68
CA LYS A 44 -4.52 3.71 17.75
C LYS A 44 -4.79 2.23 17.56
N LYS A 45 -3.76 1.44 17.27
CA LYS A 45 -3.89 0.00 16.97
C LYS A 45 -4.98 -0.25 15.92
N MET A 46 -5.05 0.64 14.96
CA MET A 46 -6.06 0.62 13.92
C MET A 46 -5.58 -0.21 12.73
N SER A 47 -6.47 -1.01 12.16
CA SER A 47 -6.17 -1.73 10.93
C SER A 47 -6.34 -0.78 9.75
N ILE A 48 -5.33 -0.70 8.90
CA ILE A 48 -5.36 0.17 7.73
C ILE A 48 -5.32 -0.67 6.47
N LEU A 49 -6.29 -0.44 5.59
CA LEU A 49 -6.29 -1.03 4.26
C LEU A 49 -5.87 0.06 3.28
N LEU A 50 -4.70 -0.11 2.68
CA LEU A 50 -4.10 0.87 1.79
C LEU A 50 -4.10 0.35 0.35
N ALA A 51 -4.70 1.11 -0.57
CA ALA A 51 -4.61 0.84 -1.99
C ALA A 51 -3.64 1.85 -2.61
N SER A 52 -2.58 1.38 -3.23
CA SER A 52 -1.56 2.27 -3.79
C SER A 52 -0.81 1.59 -4.93
N HIS A 53 -0.39 2.37 -5.92
CA HIS A 53 0.51 1.93 -6.98
C HIS A 53 1.96 2.32 -6.68
N ASN A 54 2.19 3.07 -5.60
CA ASN A 54 3.52 3.44 -5.17
C ASN A 54 4.07 2.34 -4.26
N MET A 55 4.96 1.51 -4.79
CA MET A 55 5.45 0.35 -4.06
C MET A 55 6.33 0.72 -2.87
N ASP A 56 7.02 1.85 -2.91
CA ASP A 56 7.79 2.32 -1.76
C ASP A 56 6.87 2.68 -0.59
N GLU A 57 5.74 3.30 -0.90
CA GLU A 57 4.71 3.60 0.09
C GLU A 57 4.12 2.31 0.69
N VAL A 58 3.83 1.34 -0.16
CA VAL A 58 3.30 0.05 0.27
C VAL A 58 4.28 -0.65 1.22
N LYS A 59 5.57 -0.68 0.86
CA LYS A 59 6.58 -1.31 1.69
C LYS A 59 6.72 -0.61 3.04
N ARG A 60 6.67 0.72 3.02
CA ARG A 60 6.81 1.52 4.24
C ARG A 60 5.64 1.34 5.20
N LEU A 61 4.42 1.30 4.68
CA LEU A 61 3.21 1.37 5.50
C LEU A 61 2.53 0.03 5.77
N CYS A 62 2.79 -0.99 4.95
CA CYS A 62 2.04 -2.24 5.01
C CYS A 62 2.89 -3.40 5.49
N LYS A 63 2.34 -4.18 6.41
CA LYS A 63 2.96 -5.43 6.86
C LYS A 63 2.64 -6.56 5.89
N ASN A 64 1.41 -6.59 5.37
CA ASN A 64 0.95 -7.61 4.43
C ASN A 64 0.46 -6.94 3.17
N VAL A 65 0.78 -7.53 2.03
CA VAL A 65 0.46 -6.99 0.72
C VAL A 65 -0.32 -8.00 -0.08
N LEU A 66 -1.38 -7.53 -0.74
CA LEU A 66 -2.10 -8.30 -1.75
C LEU A 66 -1.82 -7.64 -3.08
N MET A 67 -1.22 -8.39 -4.00
CA MET A 67 -1.00 -7.88 -5.36
C MET A 67 -2.14 -8.32 -6.24
N MET A 68 -2.77 -7.37 -6.90
CA MET A 68 -3.96 -7.61 -7.71
C MET A 68 -3.79 -7.11 -9.14
N ASN A 69 -4.41 -7.82 -10.06
CA ASN A 69 -4.47 -7.39 -11.45
C ASN A 69 -5.81 -7.83 -12.02
N ASN A 70 -6.54 -6.88 -12.63
CA ASN A 70 -7.85 -7.14 -13.23
C ASN A 70 -8.84 -7.80 -12.24
N GLY A 71 -8.81 -7.36 -10.98
CA GLY A 71 -9.72 -7.85 -9.96
C GLY A 71 -9.36 -9.20 -9.37
N VAL A 72 -8.19 -9.75 -9.74
CA VAL A 72 -7.73 -11.05 -9.27
C VAL A 72 -6.49 -10.89 -8.41
N ILE A 73 -6.44 -11.60 -7.29
CA ILE A 73 -5.24 -11.61 -6.44
C ILE A 73 -4.21 -12.52 -7.12
N ILE A 74 -3.05 -11.96 -7.47
CA ILE A 74 -2.00 -12.71 -8.15
C ILE A 74 -0.87 -13.14 -7.21
N ASP A 75 -0.73 -12.49 -6.06
CA ASP A 75 0.19 -12.94 -5.01
C ASP A 75 -0.12 -12.19 -3.71
N LYS A 76 0.39 -12.73 -2.61
CA LYS A 76 0.22 -12.12 -1.29
C LYS A 76 1.39 -12.49 -0.38
N GLY A 77 1.66 -11.66 0.61
CA GLY A 77 2.71 -11.89 1.60
C GLY A 77 3.22 -10.58 2.17
N THR A 78 4.25 -10.66 3.01
CA THR A 78 4.93 -9.45 3.46
C THR A 78 5.78 -8.91 2.32
N PRO A 79 6.12 -7.60 2.33
CA PRO A 79 7.00 -7.06 1.29
C PRO A 79 8.31 -7.83 1.14
N ASP A 80 8.95 -8.17 2.27
CA ASP A 80 10.21 -8.89 2.25
C ASP A 80 10.05 -10.31 1.70
N ASP A 81 8.98 -10.99 2.07
CA ASP A 81 8.69 -12.34 1.56
C ASP A 81 8.49 -12.33 0.06
N LEU A 82 7.77 -11.34 -0.45
CA LEU A 82 7.50 -11.24 -1.89
C LEU A 82 8.79 -10.95 -2.67
N ILE A 83 9.62 -10.05 -2.15
CA ILE A 83 10.90 -9.72 -2.77
C ILE A 83 11.79 -10.96 -2.84
N LYS A 84 11.88 -11.70 -1.74
CA LYS A 84 12.70 -12.90 -1.64
C LYS A 84 12.17 -14.03 -2.52
N LYS A 85 10.86 -14.26 -2.47
CA LYS A 85 10.20 -15.30 -3.26
C LYS A 85 10.46 -15.16 -4.75
N HIS A 86 10.40 -13.92 -5.25
CA HIS A 86 10.56 -13.65 -6.68
C HIS A 86 11.99 -13.31 -7.07
N GLY A 87 12.92 -13.27 -6.12
CA GLY A 87 14.32 -12.99 -6.41
C GLY A 87 14.58 -11.61 -6.96
N LYS A 88 13.82 -10.62 -6.52
CA LYS A 88 13.92 -9.25 -6.99
C LYS A 88 14.59 -8.37 -5.94
N ARG A 89 14.93 -7.13 -6.33
CA ARG A 89 15.62 -6.20 -5.44
C ARG A 89 14.64 -5.36 -4.60
N ASN A 90 13.44 -5.13 -5.12
CA ASN A 90 12.43 -4.33 -4.42
C ASN A 90 11.04 -4.76 -4.85
N LEU A 91 10.04 -4.22 -4.16
CA LEU A 91 8.66 -4.59 -4.38
C LEU A 91 8.14 -4.12 -5.73
N GLU A 92 8.65 -3.00 -6.25
CA GLU A 92 8.27 -2.52 -7.57
C GLU A 92 8.62 -3.54 -8.65
N GLU A 93 9.82 -4.12 -8.57
CA GLU A 93 10.24 -5.15 -9.53
C GLU A 93 9.36 -6.38 -9.45
N VAL A 94 8.94 -6.76 -8.24
CA VAL A 94 8.00 -7.87 -8.05
C VAL A 94 6.68 -7.57 -8.75
N PHE A 95 6.15 -6.38 -8.52
CA PHE A 95 4.89 -5.96 -9.11
C PHE A 95 4.94 -5.95 -10.64
N LEU A 96 6.01 -5.43 -11.22
CA LEU A 96 6.19 -5.41 -12.66
C LEU A 96 6.27 -6.82 -13.24
N LYS A 97 7.00 -7.71 -12.56
CA LYS A 97 7.10 -9.11 -12.99
C LYS A 97 5.74 -9.79 -13.01
N LEU A 98 4.98 -9.66 -11.94
CA LEU A 98 3.69 -10.31 -11.82
C LEU A 98 2.68 -9.76 -12.82
N ASN A 99 2.67 -8.45 -13.04
CA ASN A 99 1.80 -7.84 -14.05
C ASN A 99 2.14 -8.32 -15.46
N ARG A 100 3.43 -8.40 -15.76
CA ARG A 100 3.89 -8.86 -17.08
C ARG A 100 3.47 -10.31 -17.32
N ASN A 101 3.71 -11.19 -16.35
CA ASN A 101 3.33 -12.60 -16.47
C ASN A 101 1.83 -12.77 -16.64
N ASN A 102 1.05 -12.03 -15.86
CA ASN A 102 -0.41 -12.11 -15.94
C ASN A 102 -0.92 -11.64 -17.31
N ASN A 103 -0.31 -10.60 -17.86
CA ASN A 103 -0.70 -10.09 -19.18
C ASN A 103 -0.31 -11.06 -20.30
N GLU A 104 0.81 -11.75 -20.17
CA GLU A 104 1.25 -12.74 -21.15
C GLU A 104 0.34 -13.97 -21.19
N LEU A 105 -0.29 -14.30 -20.06
CA LEU A 105 -1.18 -15.46 -19.97
C LEU A 105 -2.54 -15.17 -20.61
N LYS A 106 -2.80 -13.96 -21.00
CA LYS A 106 -4.03 -13.59 -21.71
C LYS A 106 -3.82 -13.63 -23.20
#